data_d7baf69ae7b480bbe7e97c2f6503e8ee
#
_entry.id   d7baf69ae7b480bbe7e97c2f6503e8ee
#
_cell.length_a   1.000
_cell.length_b   1.000
_cell.length_c   1.000
_cell.angle_alpha   90.00
_cell.angle_beta   90.00
_cell.angle_gamma   90.00
#
_symmetry.space_group_name_H-M   'P 1'
#
loop_
_entity.id
_entity.type
_entity.pdbx_description
1 polymer ?
#
loop_
_entity_poly.entity_id
_entity_poly.type
_entity_poly.pdbx_seq_one_letter_code
_entity_poly.pdbx_strand_id
1 'polypeptide(L)'
;TREGETLVVTVDIPVWANRENNIRAGFSLPLRPTPRVAWEGVTHPGWLVRTLLRTLATRGMPHFENSFAERGAPAFSAKAVRDTTGRDHLTWDDIAAIRRQWRGNLVVKGILSVEDARRALAVGAEGIIVSNHGGRQLDGAVSPLRVLPAIADAVGQRLAVMMDGGIRRGGDVLIALSLGARYVFAGRPFICAAAVGGQAGVAHALQLLQTEVDRNMAMLGTSRLDELGPHCLFQARQES
;
A
#
# COMPACT_ATOMS: atom_id res chain seq x y z
N THR A 1 9.26 -12.68 -19.77
CA THR A 1 9.28 -12.41 -18.31
C THR A 1 10.71 -12.61 -17.84
N ARG A 2 11.30 -11.64 -17.15
CA ARG A 2 12.65 -11.74 -16.60
C ARG A 2 12.62 -12.65 -15.38
N GLU A 3 13.52 -13.62 -15.33
CA GLU A 3 13.71 -14.47 -14.16
C GLU A 3 14.16 -13.61 -12.97
N GLY A 4 13.55 -13.82 -11.79
CA GLY A 4 13.94 -13.13 -10.55
C GLY A 4 13.06 -11.91 -10.16
N GLU A 5 12.06 -11.54 -10.96
CA GLU A 5 11.14 -10.46 -10.59
C GLU A 5 10.04 -10.97 -9.65
N THR A 6 9.51 -10.05 -8.83
CA THR A 6 8.39 -10.32 -7.92
C THR A 6 7.10 -9.79 -8.51
N LEU A 7 6.10 -10.67 -8.64
CA LEU A 7 4.73 -10.31 -8.99
C LEU A 7 3.88 -10.17 -7.73
N VAL A 8 3.27 -9.01 -7.55
CA VAL A 8 2.31 -8.77 -6.46
C VAL A 8 0.90 -8.78 -7.02
N VAL A 9 0.09 -9.74 -6.62
CA VAL A 9 -1.33 -9.83 -6.97
C VAL A 9 -2.17 -9.26 -5.84
N THR A 10 -2.90 -8.17 -6.13
CA THR A 10 -3.76 -7.50 -5.15
C THR A 10 -5.18 -8.06 -5.25
N VAL A 11 -5.69 -8.64 -4.16
CA VAL A 11 -6.98 -9.35 -4.12
C VAL A 11 -8.06 -8.60 -3.34
N ASP A 12 -7.74 -7.50 -2.67
CA ASP A 12 -8.65 -6.72 -1.83
C ASP A 12 -9.34 -5.55 -2.58
N ILE A 13 -9.32 -5.55 -3.91
CA ILE A 13 -9.98 -4.54 -4.77
C ILE A 13 -10.88 -5.23 -5.80
N PRO A 14 -11.88 -6.00 -5.40
CA PRO A 14 -12.78 -6.63 -6.37
C PRO A 14 -13.66 -5.60 -7.09
N VAL A 15 -14.11 -4.60 -6.36
CA VAL A 15 -14.99 -3.53 -6.85
C VAL A 15 -14.50 -2.15 -6.40
N TRP A 16 -15.06 -1.09 -7.00
CA TRP A 16 -14.77 0.26 -6.56
C TRP A 16 -15.32 0.51 -5.14
N ALA A 17 -14.44 0.96 -4.24
CA ALA A 17 -14.85 1.35 -2.90
C ALA A 17 -15.63 2.68 -2.94
N ASN A 18 -16.59 2.82 -2.02
CA ASN A 18 -17.33 4.06 -1.81
C ASN A 18 -16.44 5.11 -1.12
N ARG A 19 -15.67 5.87 -1.91
CA ARG A 19 -14.75 6.91 -1.41
C ARG A 19 -15.46 8.25 -1.33
N GLU A 20 -16.38 8.39 -0.38
CA GLU A 20 -17.22 9.59 -0.22
C GLU A 20 -16.42 10.89 -0.16
N ASN A 21 -15.26 10.89 0.51
CA ASN A 21 -14.41 12.08 0.59
C ASN A 21 -13.90 12.52 -0.79
N ASN A 22 -13.61 11.58 -1.69
CA ASN A 22 -13.24 11.93 -3.08
C ASN A 22 -14.42 12.56 -3.82
N ILE A 23 -15.63 11.99 -3.63
CA ILE A 23 -16.85 12.49 -4.24
C ILE A 23 -17.16 13.91 -3.71
N ARG A 24 -17.09 14.13 -2.39
CA ARG A 24 -17.27 15.44 -1.76
C ARG A 24 -16.25 16.47 -2.21
N ALA A 25 -14.99 16.04 -2.47
CA ALA A 25 -13.96 16.90 -3.02
C ALA A 25 -14.09 17.15 -4.53
N GLY A 26 -15.08 16.55 -5.20
CA GLY A 26 -15.24 16.67 -6.65
C GLY A 26 -14.20 15.90 -7.45
N PHE A 27 -13.44 14.99 -6.80
CA PHE A 27 -12.46 14.15 -7.47
C PHE A 27 -13.13 12.92 -8.04
N SER A 28 -13.09 12.79 -9.37
CA SER A 28 -13.64 11.63 -10.10
C SER A 28 -12.61 11.06 -11.08
N LEU A 29 -12.79 9.81 -11.50
CA LEU A 29 -12.10 9.22 -12.63
C LEU A 29 -13.17 8.83 -13.69
N PRO A 30 -13.09 9.40 -14.90
CA PRO A 30 -12.13 10.40 -15.37
C PRO A 30 -12.22 11.72 -14.61
N LEU A 31 -11.11 12.44 -14.49
CA LEU A 31 -11.09 13.76 -13.86
C LEU A 31 -11.90 14.74 -14.71
N ARG A 32 -13.01 15.23 -14.17
CA ARG A 32 -13.83 16.22 -14.84
C ARG A 32 -13.42 17.62 -14.38
N PRO A 33 -13.01 18.52 -15.28
CA PRO A 33 -12.72 19.90 -14.91
C PRO A 33 -14.05 20.59 -14.53
N THR A 34 -14.30 20.72 -13.25
CA THR A 34 -15.44 21.49 -12.72
C THR A 34 -14.98 22.89 -12.34
N PRO A 35 -15.89 23.90 -12.32
CA PRO A 35 -15.54 25.24 -11.83
C PRO A 35 -14.92 25.23 -10.44
N ARG A 36 -15.35 24.32 -9.57
CA ARG A 36 -14.79 24.13 -8.23
C ARG A 36 -13.32 23.67 -8.27
N VAL A 37 -13.02 22.67 -9.07
CA VAL A 37 -11.63 22.16 -9.23
C VAL A 37 -10.73 23.24 -9.83
N ALA A 38 -11.24 24.02 -10.80
CA ALA A 38 -10.53 25.16 -11.36
C ALA A 38 -10.26 26.25 -10.30
N TRP A 39 -11.25 26.57 -9.48
CA TRP A 39 -11.12 27.52 -8.38
C TRP A 39 -10.10 27.08 -7.34
N GLU A 40 -10.15 25.82 -6.92
CA GLU A 40 -9.17 25.24 -6.01
C GLU A 40 -7.73 25.31 -6.60
N GLY A 41 -7.57 25.05 -7.89
CA GLY A 41 -6.28 25.24 -8.57
C GLY A 41 -5.76 26.66 -8.51
N VAL A 42 -6.62 27.65 -8.78
CA VAL A 42 -6.25 29.08 -8.77
C VAL A 42 -5.96 29.58 -7.36
N THR A 43 -6.72 29.14 -6.36
CA THR A 43 -6.54 29.54 -4.96
C THR A 43 -5.31 28.89 -4.29
N HIS A 44 -4.65 27.92 -4.96
CA HIS A 44 -3.42 27.30 -4.52
C HIS A 44 -2.25 27.60 -5.48
N PRO A 45 -1.80 28.86 -5.59
CA PRO A 45 -0.82 29.27 -6.62
C PRO A 45 0.52 28.55 -6.49
N GLY A 46 0.93 28.17 -5.28
CA GLY A 46 2.13 27.37 -5.05
C GLY A 46 2.06 26.02 -5.75
N TRP A 47 0.93 25.31 -5.65
CA TRP A 47 0.69 24.06 -6.34
C TRP A 47 0.56 24.26 -7.86
N LEU A 48 -0.18 25.28 -8.27
CA LEU A 48 -0.39 25.58 -9.69
C LEU A 48 0.95 25.79 -10.41
N VAL A 49 1.84 26.60 -9.85
CA VAL A 49 3.13 26.93 -10.48
C VAL A 49 4.16 25.80 -10.32
N ARG A 50 4.38 25.34 -9.08
CA ARG A 50 5.46 24.40 -8.76
C ARG A 50 5.14 22.96 -9.14
N THR A 51 3.86 22.60 -9.24
CA THR A 51 3.45 21.24 -9.58
C THR A 51 2.85 21.18 -10.98
N LEU A 52 1.70 21.81 -11.21
CA LEU A 52 1.00 21.64 -12.49
C LEU A 52 1.76 22.25 -13.66
N LEU A 53 2.05 23.55 -13.64
CA LEU A 53 2.72 24.22 -14.75
C LEU A 53 4.14 23.70 -14.97
N ARG A 54 4.89 23.47 -13.89
CA ARG A 54 6.22 22.86 -13.99
C ARG A 54 6.16 21.46 -14.61
N THR A 55 5.21 20.62 -14.20
CA THR A 55 5.06 19.28 -14.77
C THR A 55 4.72 19.34 -16.24
N LEU A 56 3.77 20.19 -16.63
CA LEU A 56 3.41 20.38 -18.04
C LEU A 56 4.59 20.87 -18.88
N ALA A 57 5.40 21.80 -18.35
CA ALA A 57 6.57 22.35 -19.05
C ALA A 57 7.74 21.36 -19.15
N THR A 58 7.98 20.51 -18.13
CA THR A 58 9.16 19.64 -18.06
C THR A 58 8.90 18.20 -18.47
N ARG A 59 7.68 17.69 -18.31
CA ARG A 59 7.28 16.30 -18.53
C ARG A 59 6.13 16.14 -19.52
N GLY A 60 5.51 17.25 -19.93
CA GLY A 60 4.29 17.25 -20.73
C GLY A 60 3.06 16.84 -19.93
N MET A 61 1.99 16.45 -20.62
CA MET A 61 0.73 16.04 -20.03
C MET A 61 0.92 14.73 -19.23
N PRO A 62 0.56 14.69 -17.94
CA PRO A 62 0.57 13.45 -17.15
C PRO A 62 -0.37 12.40 -17.74
N HIS A 63 0.05 11.16 -17.77
CA HIS A 63 -0.72 10.00 -18.22
C HIS A 63 -0.84 8.97 -17.09
N PHE A 64 -1.78 8.04 -17.23
CA PHE A 64 -1.87 6.85 -16.38
C PHE A 64 -0.79 5.85 -16.84
N GLU A 65 0.46 6.11 -16.49
CA GLU A 65 1.61 5.36 -16.97
C GLU A 65 1.52 3.92 -16.46
N ASN A 66 1.67 3.21 -15.84
CA ASN A 66 1.74 1.84 -15.35
C ASN A 66 0.37 1.13 -15.15
N SER A 67 -0.68 1.62 -15.77
CA SER A 67 -2.01 0.98 -15.65
C SER A 67 -2.29 -0.05 -16.73
N PHE A 68 -1.51 -0.02 -17.81
CA PHE A 68 -1.63 -0.89 -18.99
C PHE A 68 -0.25 -1.25 -19.51
N ALA A 69 -0.17 -2.24 -20.40
CA ALA A 69 1.08 -2.61 -21.08
C ALA A 69 1.62 -1.48 -21.96
N GLU A 70 0.72 -0.65 -22.49
CA GLU A 70 1.04 0.55 -23.23
C GLU A 70 0.78 1.80 -22.38
N ARG A 71 1.28 2.95 -22.84
CA ARG A 71 1.05 4.24 -22.17
C ARG A 71 -0.44 4.54 -22.08
N GLY A 72 -0.95 4.69 -20.88
CA GLY A 72 -2.36 4.97 -20.63
C GLY A 72 -2.82 6.35 -21.09
N ALA A 73 -4.12 6.61 -21.01
CA ALA A 73 -4.72 7.87 -21.40
C ALA A 73 -4.21 9.06 -20.57
N PRO A 74 -4.21 10.29 -21.14
CA PRO A 74 -3.90 11.50 -20.39
C PRO A 74 -4.77 11.64 -19.13
N ALA A 75 -4.21 12.14 -18.03
CA ALA A 75 -4.90 12.25 -16.74
C ALA A 75 -6.20 13.07 -16.80
N PHE A 76 -6.29 14.04 -17.71
CA PHE A 76 -7.48 14.88 -17.93
C PHE A 76 -8.37 14.38 -19.08
N SER A 77 -8.13 13.19 -19.61
CA SER A 77 -8.95 12.62 -20.70
C SER A 77 -10.25 12.05 -20.16
N ALA A 78 -11.37 12.35 -20.82
CA ALA A 78 -12.65 11.71 -20.55
C ALA A 78 -12.62 10.18 -20.81
N LYS A 79 -11.64 9.70 -21.57
CA LYS A 79 -11.41 8.28 -21.87
C LYS A 79 -10.57 7.56 -20.80
N ALA A 80 -10.11 8.26 -19.75
CA ALA A 80 -9.35 7.69 -18.66
C ALA A 80 -10.24 6.82 -17.75
N VAL A 81 -10.81 5.77 -18.31
CA VAL A 81 -11.58 4.77 -17.57
C VAL A 81 -10.60 3.77 -17.00
N ARG A 82 -10.60 3.63 -15.68
CA ARG A 82 -9.90 2.54 -15.02
C ARG A 82 -10.79 1.30 -15.16
N ASP A 83 -10.45 0.43 -16.07
CA ASP A 83 -11.17 -0.83 -16.23
C ASP A 83 -10.90 -1.73 -15.00
N THR A 84 -11.97 -2.04 -14.29
CA THR A 84 -11.96 -3.00 -13.16
C THR A 84 -12.81 -4.22 -13.49
N THR A 85 -13.26 -4.35 -14.73
CA THR A 85 -14.08 -5.46 -15.20
C THR A 85 -13.36 -6.78 -14.95
N GLY A 86 -14.03 -7.74 -14.35
CA GLY A 86 -13.48 -9.07 -14.08
C GLY A 86 -12.62 -9.22 -12.82
N ARG A 87 -12.41 -8.15 -12.03
CA ARG A 87 -11.68 -8.27 -10.77
C ARG A 87 -12.53 -8.85 -9.63
N ASP A 88 -13.84 -8.69 -9.73
CA ASP A 88 -14.84 -9.24 -8.84
C ASP A 88 -15.00 -10.77 -8.93
N HIS A 89 -14.45 -11.36 -9.98
CA HIS A 89 -14.44 -12.81 -10.22
C HIS A 89 -13.12 -13.49 -9.83
N LEU A 90 -12.12 -12.76 -9.30
CA LEU A 90 -10.83 -13.34 -8.95
C LEU A 90 -10.97 -14.39 -7.84
N THR A 91 -10.61 -15.62 -8.17
CA THR A 91 -10.65 -16.79 -7.28
C THR A 91 -9.27 -17.32 -6.95
N TRP A 92 -9.17 -18.26 -6.03
CA TRP A 92 -7.91 -18.97 -5.75
C TRP A 92 -7.42 -19.81 -6.93
N ASP A 93 -8.32 -20.29 -7.78
CA ASP A 93 -7.96 -21.02 -9.01
C ASP A 93 -7.26 -20.10 -10.01
N ASP A 94 -7.67 -18.83 -10.08
CA ASP A 94 -7.00 -17.82 -10.89
C ASP A 94 -5.60 -17.51 -10.36
N ILE A 95 -5.45 -17.40 -9.04
CA ILE A 95 -4.12 -17.25 -8.41
C ILE A 95 -3.23 -18.46 -8.73
N ALA A 96 -3.78 -19.67 -8.66
CA ALA A 96 -3.05 -20.88 -9.06
C ALA A 96 -2.68 -20.88 -10.55
N ALA A 97 -3.55 -20.37 -11.42
CA ALA A 97 -3.26 -20.21 -12.83
C ALA A 97 -2.15 -19.19 -13.09
N ILE A 98 -2.15 -18.07 -12.36
CA ILE A 98 -1.07 -17.07 -12.38
C ILE A 98 0.24 -17.73 -11.93
N ARG A 99 0.23 -18.51 -10.83
CA ARG A 99 1.42 -19.22 -10.34
C ARG A 99 2.03 -20.16 -11.39
N ARG A 100 1.22 -20.89 -12.12
CA ARG A 100 1.71 -21.78 -13.19
C ARG A 100 2.42 -21.03 -14.32
N GLN A 101 2.01 -19.80 -14.61
CA GLN A 101 2.60 -18.98 -15.66
C GLN A 101 3.77 -18.12 -15.20
N TRP A 102 3.80 -17.77 -13.90
CA TRP A 102 4.80 -16.89 -13.31
C TRP A 102 5.88 -17.71 -12.60
N ARG A 103 7.12 -17.63 -13.06
CA ARG A 103 8.25 -18.39 -12.49
C ARG A 103 9.01 -17.64 -11.40
N GLY A 104 8.84 -16.33 -11.28
CA GLY A 104 9.45 -15.51 -10.24
C GLY A 104 8.69 -15.60 -8.91
N ASN A 105 9.02 -14.75 -7.95
CA ASN A 105 8.34 -14.67 -6.67
C ASN A 105 6.89 -14.20 -6.86
N LEU A 106 5.93 -14.88 -6.25
CA LEU A 106 4.53 -14.50 -6.21
C LEU A 106 4.17 -14.04 -4.81
N VAL A 107 3.60 -12.84 -4.71
CA VAL A 107 3.11 -12.27 -3.45
C VAL A 107 1.64 -11.97 -3.58
N VAL A 108 0.83 -12.43 -2.61
CA VAL A 108 -0.61 -12.13 -2.56
C VAL A 108 -0.86 -11.02 -1.55
N LYS A 109 -1.44 -9.90 -2.01
CA LYS A 109 -1.72 -8.71 -1.19
C LYS A 109 -3.21 -8.56 -0.90
N GLY A 110 -3.56 -8.25 0.35
CA GLY A 110 -4.94 -8.06 0.79
C GLY A 110 -5.45 -9.18 1.70
N ILE A 111 -4.51 -9.91 2.32
CA ILE A 111 -4.82 -11.04 3.21
C ILE A 111 -5.09 -10.52 4.62
N LEU A 112 -6.24 -10.93 5.19
CA LEU A 112 -6.66 -10.57 6.55
C LEU A 112 -7.10 -11.77 7.39
N SER A 113 -7.02 -13.00 6.85
CA SER A 113 -7.37 -14.22 7.57
C SER A 113 -6.24 -15.25 7.51
N VAL A 114 -6.17 -16.08 8.57
CA VAL A 114 -5.23 -17.21 8.63
C VAL A 114 -5.55 -18.24 7.53
N GLU A 115 -6.83 -18.42 7.21
CA GLU A 115 -7.26 -19.36 6.18
C GLU A 115 -6.73 -18.94 4.81
N ASP A 116 -6.89 -17.68 4.42
CA ASP A 116 -6.38 -17.16 3.15
C ASP A 116 -4.85 -17.16 3.10
N ALA A 117 -4.19 -16.90 4.23
CA ALA A 117 -2.73 -17.03 4.32
C ALA A 117 -2.27 -18.48 4.05
N ARG A 118 -2.98 -19.48 4.58
CA ARG A 118 -2.71 -20.90 4.29
C ARG A 118 -3.01 -21.26 2.83
N ARG A 119 -4.06 -20.70 2.24
CA ARG A 119 -4.36 -20.88 0.81
C ARG A 119 -3.28 -20.26 -0.07
N ALA A 120 -2.78 -19.06 0.27
CA ALA A 120 -1.66 -18.44 -0.43
C ALA A 120 -0.41 -19.34 -0.40
N LEU A 121 -0.13 -19.94 0.75
CA LEU A 121 0.96 -20.93 0.86
C LEU A 121 0.69 -22.17 0.00
N ALA A 122 -0.55 -22.69 -0.01
CA ALA A 122 -0.89 -23.91 -0.76
C ALA A 122 -0.80 -23.72 -2.28
N VAL A 123 -1.08 -22.52 -2.79
CA VAL A 123 -0.91 -22.20 -4.22
C VAL A 123 0.55 -21.91 -4.61
N GLY A 124 1.49 -21.95 -3.65
CA GLY A 124 2.93 -21.75 -3.91
C GLY A 124 3.34 -20.28 -4.03
N ALA A 125 2.68 -19.38 -3.28
CA ALA A 125 3.19 -18.02 -3.09
C ALA A 125 4.45 -18.04 -2.21
N GLU A 126 5.38 -17.13 -2.43
CA GLU A 126 6.56 -16.90 -1.60
C GLU A 126 6.32 -15.86 -0.50
N GLY A 127 5.27 -15.04 -0.63
CA GLY A 127 4.94 -14.05 0.37
C GLY A 127 3.48 -13.60 0.34
N ILE A 128 3.09 -12.95 1.42
CA ILE A 128 1.79 -12.29 1.55
C ILE A 128 1.98 -10.89 2.12
N ILE A 129 1.08 -9.97 1.75
CA ILE A 129 0.97 -8.67 2.41
C ILE A 129 -0.36 -8.64 3.17
N VAL A 130 -0.26 -8.63 4.50
CA VAL A 130 -1.39 -8.42 5.40
C VAL A 130 -1.85 -6.99 5.26
N SER A 131 -3.04 -6.77 4.72
CA SER A 131 -3.48 -5.46 4.24
C SER A 131 -5.00 -5.35 4.22
N ASN A 132 -5.53 -4.21 4.67
CA ASN A 132 -6.89 -3.76 4.42
C ASN A 132 -6.93 -2.59 3.44
N HIS A 133 -5.90 -2.48 2.59
CA HIS A 133 -5.72 -1.38 1.65
C HIS A 133 -5.69 0.01 2.31
N GLY A 134 -5.19 0.07 3.55
CA GLY A 134 -5.16 1.30 4.36
C GLY A 134 -6.55 1.81 4.75
N GLY A 135 -7.54 0.92 4.90
CA GLY A 135 -8.93 1.25 5.21
C GLY A 135 -9.67 1.96 4.06
N ARG A 136 -9.23 1.76 2.81
CA ARG A 136 -9.76 2.46 1.63
C ARG A 136 -10.71 1.62 0.78
N GLN A 137 -10.96 0.38 1.15
CA GLN A 137 -11.81 -0.56 0.41
C GLN A 137 -13.06 -0.91 1.22
N LEU A 138 -13.03 -1.92 2.03
CA LEU A 138 -14.14 -2.29 2.89
C LEU A 138 -14.09 -1.47 4.19
N ASP A 139 -15.12 -0.68 4.45
CA ASP A 139 -15.27 0.00 5.73
C ASP A 139 -15.55 -1.01 6.84
N GLY A 140 -14.98 -0.78 8.02
CA GLY A 140 -15.07 -1.73 9.13
C GLY A 140 -14.19 -2.98 9.00
N ALA A 141 -13.37 -3.11 7.93
CA ALA A 141 -12.39 -4.19 7.85
C ALA A 141 -11.41 -4.14 9.03
N VAL A 142 -11.03 -5.32 9.54
CA VAL A 142 -10.09 -5.44 10.66
C VAL A 142 -8.75 -4.77 10.35
N SER A 143 -8.13 -4.16 11.37
CA SER A 143 -6.78 -3.63 11.22
C SER A 143 -5.77 -4.75 10.94
N PRO A 144 -4.88 -4.60 9.94
CA PRO A 144 -3.83 -5.57 9.64
C PRO A 144 -3.00 -5.94 10.86
N LEU A 145 -2.68 -4.97 11.71
CA LEU A 145 -1.89 -5.16 12.92
C LEU A 145 -2.54 -6.14 13.91
N ARG A 146 -3.89 -6.20 13.97
CA ARG A 146 -4.61 -7.10 14.89
C ARG A 146 -4.57 -8.56 14.47
N VAL A 147 -4.52 -8.83 13.17
CA VAL A 147 -4.52 -10.19 12.61
C VAL A 147 -3.11 -10.70 12.29
N LEU A 148 -2.14 -9.79 12.24
CA LEU A 148 -0.76 -10.08 11.89
C LEU A 148 -0.13 -11.20 12.75
N PRO A 149 -0.24 -11.20 14.10
CA PRO A 149 0.38 -12.25 14.91
C PRO A 149 -0.13 -13.65 14.56
N ALA A 150 -1.44 -13.83 14.47
CA ALA A 150 -2.03 -15.12 14.14
C ALA A 150 -1.65 -15.61 12.74
N ILE A 151 -1.52 -14.70 11.78
CA ILE A 151 -1.07 -15.01 10.42
C ILE A 151 0.42 -15.37 10.43
N ALA A 152 1.24 -14.60 11.13
CA ALA A 152 2.68 -14.85 11.23
C ALA A 152 2.97 -16.21 11.89
N ASP A 153 2.26 -16.55 12.96
CA ASP A 153 2.35 -17.85 13.62
C ASP A 153 1.98 -19.02 12.69
N ALA A 154 0.95 -18.83 11.88
CA ALA A 154 0.42 -19.87 11.01
C ALA A 154 1.31 -20.18 9.79
N VAL A 155 1.95 -19.16 9.21
CA VAL A 155 2.67 -19.29 7.91
C VAL A 155 4.03 -18.63 7.87
N GLY A 156 4.44 -17.85 8.86
CA GLY A 156 5.64 -17.02 8.84
C GLY A 156 6.96 -17.78 8.69
N GLN A 157 6.99 -19.08 9.03
CA GLN A 157 8.15 -19.94 8.81
C GLN A 157 8.35 -20.35 7.33
N ARG A 158 7.30 -20.21 6.51
CA ARG A 158 7.27 -20.68 5.13
C ARG A 158 6.96 -19.59 4.11
N LEU A 159 6.35 -18.48 4.55
CA LEU A 159 6.04 -17.31 3.73
C LEU A 159 6.72 -16.06 4.27
N ALA A 160 7.14 -15.18 3.39
CA ALA A 160 7.47 -13.81 3.78
C ALA A 160 6.17 -13.08 4.15
N VAL A 161 5.87 -12.97 5.45
CA VAL A 161 4.73 -12.19 5.92
C VAL A 161 5.13 -10.71 5.96
N MET A 162 4.44 -9.91 5.18
CA MET A 162 4.64 -8.46 5.09
C MET A 162 3.35 -7.76 5.49
N MET A 163 3.44 -6.47 5.82
CA MET A 163 2.27 -5.70 6.23
C MET A 163 2.25 -4.31 5.60
N ASP A 164 1.06 -3.84 5.26
CA ASP A 164 0.79 -2.42 5.02
C ASP A 164 -0.46 -1.96 5.79
N GLY A 165 -0.68 -0.64 5.76
CA GLY A 165 -1.81 -0.02 6.45
C GLY A 165 -1.48 0.39 7.88
N GLY A 166 -1.73 1.68 8.18
CA GLY A 166 -1.52 2.24 9.49
C GLY A 166 -0.10 2.73 9.80
N ILE A 167 0.90 2.37 9.04
CA ILE A 167 2.31 2.78 9.25
C ILE A 167 2.47 4.28 8.98
N ARG A 168 2.83 5.05 10.00
CA ARG A 168 3.00 6.51 9.95
C ARG A 168 4.30 6.97 10.59
N ARG A 169 4.77 6.27 11.62
CA ARG A 169 5.92 6.60 12.46
C ARG A 169 6.87 5.40 12.56
N GLY A 170 8.12 5.66 13.00
CA GLY A 170 9.09 4.59 13.22
C GLY A 170 8.64 3.56 14.27
N GLY A 171 7.89 3.98 15.29
CA GLY A 171 7.29 3.08 16.26
C GLY A 171 6.32 2.07 15.65
N ASP A 172 5.50 2.49 14.66
CA ASP A 172 4.57 1.58 13.99
C ASP A 172 5.33 0.48 13.22
N VAL A 173 6.48 0.84 12.63
CA VAL A 173 7.37 -0.13 11.96
C VAL A 173 7.85 -1.19 12.94
N LEU A 174 8.38 -0.77 14.09
CA LEU A 174 8.94 -1.69 15.09
C LEU A 174 7.85 -2.58 15.70
N ILE A 175 6.66 -2.04 15.96
CA ILE A 175 5.52 -2.83 16.45
C ILE A 175 5.14 -3.91 15.43
N ALA A 176 5.04 -3.57 14.14
CA ALA A 176 4.69 -4.54 13.12
C ALA A 176 5.77 -5.64 12.98
N LEU A 177 7.05 -5.27 13.01
CA LEU A 177 8.16 -6.24 13.00
C LEU A 177 8.15 -7.14 14.24
N SER A 178 7.92 -6.58 15.43
CA SER A 178 7.80 -7.32 16.68
C SER A 178 6.62 -8.30 16.70
N LEU A 179 5.58 -8.04 15.91
CA LEU A 179 4.41 -8.92 15.74
C LEU A 179 4.57 -9.93 14.59
N GLY A 180 5.75 -10.04 13.99
CA GLY A 180 6.09 -11.08 13.02
C GLY A 180 6.06 -10.65 11.56
N ALA A 181 5.90 -9.37 11.24
CA ALA A 181 6.13 -8.89 9.88
C ALA A 181 7.61 -8.95 9.54
N ARG A 182 7.95 -9.41 8.34
CA ARG A 182 9.31 -9.40 7.81
C ARG A 182 9.65 -8.08 7.14
N TYR A 183 8.62 -7.44 6.52
CA TYR A 183 8.71 -6.12 5.89
C TYR A 183 7.41 -5.34 6.12
N VAL A 184 7.53 -4.03 6.12
CA VAL A 184 6.39 -3.11 6.22
C VAL A 184 6.41 -2.11 5.07
N PHE A 185 5.22 -1.71 4.62
CA PHE A 185 5.05 -0.71 3.57
C PHE A 185 4.27 0.49 4.10
N ALA A 186 4.69 1.67 3.73
CA ALA A 186 4.01 2.91 4.05
C ALA A 186 3.62 3.65 2.76
N GLY A 187 2.37 4.07 2.64
CA GLY A 187 1.86 4.76 1.45
C GLY A 187 1.63 6.25 1.72
N ARG A 188 0.57 6.57 2.44
CA ARG A 188 0.09 7.95 2.66
C ARG A 188 1.15 8.93 3.19
N PRO A 189 2.02 8.59 4.14
CA PRO A 189 3.05 9.53 4.61
C PRO A 189 3.90 10.06 3.47
N PHE A 190 4.34 9.19 2.56
CA PHE A 190 5.19 9.57 1.43
C PHE A 190 4.42 10.30 0.33
N ILE A 191 3.15 9.92 0.07
CA ILE A 191 2.28 10.63 -0.87
C ILE A 191 2.02 12.06 -0.37
N CYS A 192 1.71 12.24 0.91
CA CYS A 192 1.53 13.55 1.52
C CYS A 192 2.83 14.38 1.49
N ALA A 193 3.96 13.76 1.81
CA ALA A 193 5.26 14.41 1.74
C ALA A 193 5.61 14.86 0.31
N ALA A 194 5.30 14.03 -0.69
CA ALA A 194 5.46 14.38 -2.09
C ALA A 194 4.56 15.57 -2.51
N ALA A 195 3.31 15.59 -2.03
CA ALA A 195 2.39 16.68 -2.32
C ALA A 195 2.84 18.01 -1.72
N VAL A 196 3.43 18.00 -0.52
CA VAL A 196 3.88 19.22 0.19
C VAL A 196 5.24 19.70 -0.31
N GLY A 197 6.22 18.81 -0.51
CA GLY A 197 7.61 19.18 -0.74
C GLY A 197 8.27 18.45 -1.92
N GLY A 198 7.52 17.74 -2.77
CA GLY A 198 8.09 17.02 -3.91
C GLY A 198 9.14 16.00 -3.47
N GLN A 199 10.22 15.89 -4.22
CA GLN A 199 11.33 14.98 -3.93
C GLN A 199 11.98 15.26 -2.57
N ALA A 200 12.19 16.52 -2.22
CA ALA A 200 12.78 16.90 -0.92
C ALA A 200 11.87 16.51 0.25
N GLY A 201 10.55 16.66 0.08
CA GLY A 201 9.57 16.22 1.08
C GLY A 201 9.61 14.71 1.32
N VAL A 202 9.70 13.91 0.25
CA VAL A 202 9.84 12.45 0.38
C VAL A 202 11.15 12.07 1.06
N ALA A 203 12.26 12.69 0.67
CA ALA A 203 13.56 12.44 1.30
C ALA A 203 13.53 12.77 2.81
N HIS A 204 12.93 13.90 3.17
CA HIS A 204 12.74 14.30 4.56
C HIS A 204 11.87 13.29 5.35
N ALA A 205 10.76 12.85 4.76
CA ALA A 205 9.88 11.85 5.39
C ALA A 205 10.59 10.51 5.62
N LEU A 206 11.43 10.07 4.66
CA LEU A 206 12.26 8.88 4.82
C LEU A 206 13.26 9.05 5.96
N GLN A 207 13.95 10.19 6.02
CA GLN A 207 14.92 10.49 7.07
C GLN A 207 14.26 10.53 8.46
N LEU A 208 13.08 11.13 8.57
CA LEU A 208 12.30 11.15 9.82
C LEU A 208 11.96 9.72 10.26
N LEU A 209 11.43 8.90 9.35
CA LEU A 209 11.05 7.53 9.64
C LEU A 209 12.26 6.71 10.12
N GLN A 210 13.39 6.80 9.39
CA GLN A 210 14.62 6.13 9.76
C GLN A 210 15.14 6.58 11.13
N THR A 211 15.20 7.89 11.36
CA THR A 211 15.65 8.44 12.65
C THR A 211 14.77 7.96 13.82
N GLU A 212 13.46 7.84 13.63
CA GLU A 212 12.54 7.32 14.63
C GLU A 212 12.75 5.82 14.88
N VAL A 213 12.98 5.04 13.83
CA VAL A 213 13.31 3.61 13.97
C VAL A 213 14.58 3.46 14.79
N ASP A 214 15.67 4.14 14.41
CA ASP A 214 16.97 4.05 15.09
C ASP A 214 16.88 4.46 16.57
N ARG A 215 16.21 5.57 16.87
CA ARG A 215 16.03 6.05 18.24
C ARG A 215 15.19 5.10 19.10
N ASN A 216 14.10 4.58 18.55
CA ASN A 216 13.24 3.66 19.28
C ASN A 216 13.94 2.32 19.51
N MET A 217 14.72 1.81 18.56
CA MET A 217 15.57 0.64 18.79
C MET A 217 16.59 0.86 19.91
N ALA A 218 17.25 2.02 19.90
CA ALA A 218 18.19 2.37 20.99
C ALA A 218 17.48 2.42 22.37
N MET A 219 16.26 2.97 22.45
CA MET A 219 15.47 3.00 23.69
C MET A 219 15.01 1.60 24.13
N LEU A 220 14.79 0.68 23.19
CA LEU A 220 14.47 -0.73 23.46
C LEU A 220 15.70 -1.55 23.84
N GLY A 221 16.91 -1.01 23.69
CA GLY A 221 18.16 -1.73 23.91
C GLY A 221 18.46 -2.77 22.83
N THR A 222 17.87 -2.63 21.64
CA THR A 222 18.09 -3.52 20.50
C THR A 222 19.00 -2.85 19.46
N SER A 223 19.95 -3.60 18.92
CA SER A 223 20.87 -3.12 17.88
C SER A 223 20.55 -3.65 16.49
N ARG A 224 19.70 -4.67 16.40
CA ARG A 224 19.35 -5.38 15.17
C ARG A 224 17.84 -5.60 15.09
N LEU A 225 17.29 -5.54 13.88
CA LEU A 225 15.86 -5.76 13.63
C LEU A 225 15.41 -7.19 13.93
N ASP A 226 16.30 -8.16 13.84
CA ASP A 226 16.01 -9.58 14.14
C ASP A 226 15.97 -9.88 15.65
N GLU A 227 16.36 -8.94 16.50
CA GLU A 227 16.18 -8.99 17.96
C GLU A 227 14.76 -8.57 18.38
N LEU A 228 13.99 -7.99 17.46
CA LEU A 228 12.61 -7.57 17.76
C LEU A 228 11.69 -8.79 17.82
N GLY A 229 10.78 -8.76 18.78
CA GLY A 229 9.80 -9.82 18.96
C GLY A 229 8.70 -9.41 19.92
N PRO A 230 7.72 -10.31 20.19
CA PRO A 230 6.61 -10.03 21.08
C PRO A 230 7.02 -9.57 22.50
N HIS A 231 8.23 -9.93 22.95
CA HIS A 231 8.79 -9.50 24.24
C HIS A 231 9.07 -8.00 24.30
N CYS A 232 9.21 -7.32 23.17
CA CYS A 232 9.36 -5.86 23.08
C CYS A 232 8.04 -5.12 23.29
N LEU A 233 6.90 -5.84 23.35
CA LEU A 233 5.57 -5.25 23.41
C LEU A 233 4.88 -5.55 24.73
N PHE A 234 4.27 -4.52 25.34
CA PHE A 234 3.34 -4.74 26.43
C PHE A 234 1.98 -5.13 25.87
N GLN A 235 1.53 -6.34 26.18
CA GLN A 235 0.18 -6.77 25.88
C GLN A 235 -0.68 -6.56 27.13
N ALA A 236 -1.57 -5.58 27.11
CA ALA A 236 -2.61 -5.48 28.11
C ALA A 236 -3.45 -6.77 28.06
N ARG A 237 -3.58 -7.48 29.21
CA ARG A 237 -4.51 -8.60 29.32
C ARG A 237 -5.90 -8.07 28.98
N GLN A 238 -6.57 -8.67 28.00
CA GLN A 238 -8.00 -8.48 27.86
C GLN A 238 -8.62 -9.15 29.08
N GLU A 239 -9.12 -8.36 30.02
CA GLU A 239 -10.01 -8.88 31.06
C GLU A 239 -11.25 -9.39 30.33
N SER A 240 -11.45 -10.70 30.43
CA SER A 240 -12.57 -11.44 29.85
C SER A 240 -13.85 -11.19 30.64
#